data_a80e2e57654e98893e34fea689a72c38
#
_entry.id   a80e2e57654e98893e34fea689a72c38
#
_cell.length_a   1.000
_cell.length_b   1.000
_cell.length_c   1.000
_cell.angle_alpha   90.00
_cell.angle_beta   90.00
_cell.angle_gamma   90.00
#
_symmetry.space_group_name_H-M   'P 1'
#
loop_
_entity.id
_entity.type
_entity.pdbx_description
1 polymer ?
#
loop_
_entity_poly.entity_id
_entity_poly.type
_entity_poly.pdbx_seq_one_letter_code
_entity_poly.pdbx_strand_id
1 'polypeptide(L)'
;MLLGDYFQNIQSTYKNFFFSGISFDSSQVKKNNIFFAIKGNKIDGNDFILSAISNGAKIVITEKKINGLKNGILFIHSNNIRKLLAEISFKINNKIPNNIIAVTGTNG
;
A
#
# COMPACT_ATOMS: atom_id res chain seq x y z
N MET A 1 11.38 1.45 2.43
CA MET A 1 10.79 2.20 1.29
C MET A 1 9.92 3.31 1.83
N LEU A 2 9.87 4.42 1.14
CA LEU A 2 9.04 5.56 1.55
C LEU A 2 7.81 5.66 0.66
N LEU A 3 6.67 6.00 1.25
CA LEU A 3 5.43 6.09 0.49
C LEU A 3 5.53 7.03 -0.70
N GLY A 4 6.13 8.18 -0.54
CA GLY A 4 6.22 9.16 -1.60
C GLY A 4 7.00 8.70 -2.83
N ASP A 5 7.86 7.72 -2.66
CA ASP A 5 8.65 7.20 -3.76
C ASP A 5 7.85 6.21 -4.62
N TYR A 6 6.76 5.67 -4.09
CA TYR A 6 6.00 4.62 -4.79
C TYR A 6 4.55 5.00 -5.05
N PHE A 7 4.00 5.98 -4.32
CA PHE A 7 2.60 6.39 -4.46
C PHE A 7 2.55 7.83 -4.97
N GLN A 8 1.98 8.02 -6.15
CA GLN A 8 1.99 9.33 -6.79
C GLN A 8 1.13 10.38 -6.11
N ASN A 9 -0.04 10.01 -5.68
CA ASN A 9 -1.01 10.97 -5.16
C ASN A 9 -1.12 10.98 -3.66
N ILE A 10 -0.04 10.66 -2.97
CA ILE A 10 -0.04 10.65 -1.53
C ILE A 10 0.10 12.08 -1.00
N GLN A 11 -0.57 12.40 0.10
CA GLN A 11 -0.43 13.72 0.71
C GLN A 11 1.00 13.93 1.16
N SER A 12 1.49 15.16 1.03
CA SER A 12 2.89 15.45 1.39
C SER A 12 3.21 15.10 2.83
N THR A 13 2.25 15.18 3.73
CA THR A 13 2.43 14.82 5.12
C THR A 13 2.88 13.37 5.28
N TYR A 14 2.46 12.50 4.37
CA TYR A 14 2.73 11.07 4.48
C TYR A 14 3.81 10.54 3.54
N LYS A 15 4.43 11.42 2.76
CA LYS A 15 5.44 10.98 1.79
C LYS A 15 6.63 10.28 2.43
N ASN A 16 6.96 10.65 3.64
CA ASN A 16 8.11 10.10 4.33
C ASN A 16 7.78 8.90 5.24
N PHE A 17 6.54 8.41 5.17
CA PHE A 17 6.21 7.21 5.93
C PHE A 17 6.97 6.03 5.36
N PHE A 18 7.60 5.29 6.24
CA PHE A 18 8.36 4.11 5.84
C PHE A 18 7.46 2.88 5.77
N PHE A 19 7.68 2.05 4.79
CA PHE A 19 7.07 0.72 4.77
C PHE A 19 8.12 -0.31 4.34
N SER A 20 7.99 -1.53 4.85
CA SER A 20 8.97 -2.56 4.58
C SER A 20 8.61 -3.46 3.41
N GLY A 21 7.36 -3.49 3.05
CA GLY A 21 6.87 -4.34 1.97
C GLY A 21 5.37 -4.25 1.89
N ILE A 22 4.77 -5.06 1.05
CA ILE A 22 3.32 -5.05 0.83
C ILE A 22 2.76 -6.44 0.99
N SER A 23 1.48 -6.53 1.34
CA SER A 23 0.78 -7.79 1.43
C SER A 23 -0.70 -7.60 1.17
N PHE A 24 -1.35 -8.57 0.58
CA PHE A 24 -2.81 -8.58 0.47
C PHE A 24 -3.42 -9.76 1.24
N ASP A 25 -2.61 -10.51 1.96
CA ASP A 25 -3.05 -11.61 2.81
C ASP A 25 -2.65 -11.28 4.23
N SER A 26 -3.61 -11.13 5.13
CA SER A 26 -3.33 -10.72 6.51
C SER A 26 -2.37 -11.68 7.22
N SER A 27 -2.40 -12.96 6.87
CA SER A 27 -1.51 -13.95 7.49
C SER A 27 -0.05 -13.80 7.04
N GLN A 28 0.19 -13.10 5.95
CA GLN A 28 1.53 -12.88 5.42
C GLN A 28 2.09 -11.50 5.79
N VAL A 29 1.32 -10.69 6.47
CA VAL A 29 1.75 -9.36 6.87
C VAL A 29 2.90 -9.43 7.85
N LYS A 30 3.91 -8.61 7.61
CA LYS A 30 5.07 -8.46 8.51
C LYS A 30 5.12 -7.04 9.03
N LYS A 31 6.00 -6.78 9.97
CA LYS A 31 6.12 -5.49 10.60
C LYS A 31 6.35 -4.39 9.56
N ASN A 32 5.59 -3.31 9.68
CA ASN A 32 5.65 -2.13 8.81
C ASN A 32 5.20 -2.39 7.37
N ASN A 33 4.45 -3.45 7.13
CA ASN A 33 3.89 -3.71 5.81
C ASN A 33 2.72 -2.78 5.51
N ILE A 34 2.45 -2.62 4.22
CA ILE A 34 1.20 -2.05 3.73
C ILE A 34 0.27 -3.22 3.46
N PHE A 35 -0.91 -3.20 4.05
CA PHE A 35 -1.92 -4.20 3.77
C PHE A 35 -2.93 -3.67 2.76
N PHE A 36 -3.12 -4.38 1.66
CA PHE A 36 -4.11 -4.04 0.64
C PHE A 36 -5.38 -4.85 0.89
N ALA A 37 -6.41 -4.18 1.39
CA ALA A 37 -7.68 -4.83 1.75
C ALA A 37 -8.54 -5.04 0.50
N ILE A 38 -8.27 -6.11 -0.23
CA ILE A 38 -8.93 -6.38 -1.50
C ILE A 38 -10.23 -7.14 -1.27
N LYS A 39 -11.31 -6.69 -1.87
CA LYS A 39 -12.59 -7.37 -1.82
C LYS A 39 -12.66 -8.39 -2.95
N GLY A 40 -12.80 -9.65 -2.61
CA GLY A 40 -12.98 -10.71 -3.59
C GLY A 40 -14.40 -11.25 -3.58
N ASN A 41 -14.65 -12.29 -4.34
CA ASN A 41 -15.98 -12.88 -4.44
C ASN A 41 -16.37 -13.63 -3.16
N LYS A 42 -15.44 -14.32 -2.55
CA LYS A 42 -15.72 -15.12 -1.36
C LYS A 42 -15.16 -14.50 -0.10
N ILE A 43 -14.07 -13.76 -0.20
CA ILE A 43 -13.37 -13.20 0.93
C ILE A 43 -13.24 -11.71 0.73
N ASP A 44 -13.59 -10.95 1.74
CA ASP A 44 -13.42 -9.51 1.73
C ASP A 44 -12.22 -9.16 2.60
N GLY A 45 -11.17 -8.63 1.99
CA GLY A 45 -9.97 -8.23 2.71
C GLY A 45 -10.23 -7.22 3.82
N ASN A 46 -11.33 -6.46 3.72
CA ASN A 46 -11.67 -5.50 4.77
C ASN A 46 -12.02 -6.21 6.09
N ASP A 47 -12.42 -7.48 6.06
CA ASP A 47 -12.71 -8.23 7.27
C ASP A 47 -11.43 -8.63 7.99
N PHE A 48 -10.28 -8.48 7.35
CA PHE A 48 -9.00 -8.89 7.90
C PHE A 48 -8.08 -7.72 8.25
N ILE A 49 -8.61 -6.50 8.23
CA ILE A 49 -7.80 -5.31 8.54
C ILE A 49 -7.22 -5.40 9.95
N LEU A 50 -8.04 -5.78 10.93
CA LEU A 50 -7.57 -5.86 12.31
C LEU A 50 -6.50 -6.94 12.47
N SER A 51 -6.66 -8.08 11.78
CA SER A 51 -5.65 -9.12 11.81
C SER A 51 -4.34 -8.64 11.18
N ALA A 52 -4.43 -7.91 10.08
CA ALA A 52 -3.25 -7.37 9.42
C ALA A 52 -2.51 -6.39 10.33
N ILE A 53 -3.25 -5.51 11.02
CA ILE A 53 -2.67 -4.56 11.96
C ILE A 53 -2.00 -5.32 13.10
N SER A 54 -2.66 -6.35 13.62
CA SER A 54 -2.11 -7.16 14.70
C SER A 54 -0.81 -7.84 14.26
N ASN A 55 -0.69 -8.19 13.00
CA ASN A 55 0.51 -8.83 12.47
C ASN A 55 1.61 -7.84 12.07
N GLY A 56 1.34 -6.56 12.17
CA GLY A 56 2.38 -5.55 11.96
C GLY A 56 2.13 -4.51 10.88
N ALA A 57 1.00 -4.56 10.19
CA ALA A 57 0.71 -3.54 9.17
C ALA A 57 0.63 -2.15 9.81
N LYS A 58 1.26 -1.19 9.18
CA LYS A 58 1.22 0.20 9.62
C LYS A 58 0.43 1.07 8.67
N ILE A 59 0.16 0.58 7.48
CA ILE A 59 -0.56 1.30 6.45
C ILE A 59 -1.57 0.34 5.88
N VAL A 60 -2.82 0.79 5.73
CA VAL A 60 -3.89 -0.02 5.18
C VAL A 60 -4.51 0.72 4.00
N ILE A 61 -4.58 0.05 2.86
CA ILE A 61 -5.23 0.61 1.68
C ILE A 61 -6.57 -0.09 1.55
N THR A 62 -7.64 0.67 1.51
CA THR A 62 -9.00 0.14 1.53
C THR A 62 -9.90 0.92 0.59
N GLU A 63 -10.98 0.27 0.10
CA GLU A 63 -11.95 1.00 -0.69
C GLU A 63 -12.96 1.71 0.20
N LYS A 64 -12.91 1.51 1.50
CA LYS A 64 -13.73 2.29 2.41
C LYS A 64 -13.23 3.74 2.41
N LYS A 65 -14.13 4.67 2.62
CA LYS A 65 -13.77 6.09 2.58
C LYS A 65 -13.15 6.53 3.90
N ILE A 66 -11.98 6.02 4.18
CA ILE A 66 -11.22 6.33 5.37
C ILE A 66 -9.85 6.79 4.94
N ASN A 67 -9.45 7.96 5.37
CA ASN A 67 -8.12 8.49 5.09
C ASN A 67 -7.52 9.08 6.35
N GLY A 68 -6.21 8.92 6.50
CA GLY A 68 -5.46 9.55 7.58
C GLY A 68 -5.04 8.60 8.67
N LEU A 69 -4.39 9.15 9.68
CA LEU A 69 -3.87 8.37 10.78
C LEU A 69 -4.97 8.10 11.80
N LYS A 70 -5.10 6.84 12.19
CA LYS A 70 -6.02 6.44 13.23
C LYS A 70 -5.29 5.43 14.11
N ASN A 71 -5.08 5.78 15.36
CA ASN A 71 -4.39 4.93 16.34
C ASN A 71 -3.01 4.45 15.83
N GLY A 72 -2.29 5.36 15.19
CA GLY A 72 -0.95 5.04 14.67
C GLY A 72 -0.93 4.29 13.34
N ILE A 73 -2.08 4.00 12.76
CA ILE A 73 -2.17 3.31 11.49
C ILE A 73 -2.63 4.28 10.42
N LEU A 74 -1.93 4.33 9.30
CA LEU A 74 -2.30 5.20 8.20
C LEU A 74 -3.27 4.49 7.28
N PHE A 75 -4.47 5.04 7.10
CA PHE A 75 -5.45 4.50 6.18
C PHE A 75 -5.46 5.33 4.90
N ILE A 76 -5.46 4.66 3.76
CA ILE A 76 -5.49 5.30 2.46
C ILE A 76 -6.65 4.72 1.67
N HIS A 77 -7.55 5.59 1.22
CA HIS A 77 -8.68 5.17 0.39
C HIS A 77 -8.22 4.99 -1.06
N SER A 78 -8.70 3.95 -1.71
CA SER A 78 -8.48 3.74 -3.14
C SER A 78 -9.73 3.17 -3.77
N ASN A 79 -10.10 3.68 -4.94
CA ASN A 79 -11.24 3.15 -5.69
C ASN A 79 -10.89 1.92 -6.51
N ASN A 80 -9.62 1.66 -6.71
CA ASN A 80 -9.19 0.50 -7.49
C ASN A 80 -7.92 -0.08 -6.87
N ILE A 81 -8.12 -0.87 -5.82
CA ILE A 81 -7.01 -1.41 -5.06
C ILE A 81 -6.19 -2.39 -5.88
N ARG A 82 -6.83 -3.20 -6.71
CA ARG A 82 -6.11 -4.19 -7.51
C ARG A 82 -5.13 -3.53 -8.48
N LYS A 83 -5.56 -2.44 -9.10
CA LYS A 83 -4.69 -1.69 -10.01
C LYS A 83 -3.54 -1.08 -9.24
N LEU A 84 -3.81 -0.48 -8.10
CA LEU A 84 -2.79 0.13 -7.27
C LEU A 84 -1.80 -0.92 -6.78
N LEU A 85 -2.28 -2.07 -6.34
CA LEU A 85 -1.42 -3.17 -5.91
C LEU A 85 -0.48 -3.59 -7.05
N ALA A 86 -1.02 -3.73 -8.26
CA ALA A 86 -0.21 -4.12 -9.40
C ALA A 86 0.87 -3.09 -9.71
N GLU A 87 0.51 -1.81 -9.67
CA GLU A 87 1.46 -0.72 -9.93
C GLU A 87 2.57 -0.70 -8.90
N ILE A 88 2.22 -0.81 -7.63
CA ILE A 88 3.21 -0.75 -6.55
C ILE A 88 4.09 -2.01 -6.57
N SER A 89 3.50 -3.17 -6.82
CA SER A 89 4.26 -4.41 -6.92
C SER A 89 5.30 -4.33 -8.05
N PHE A 90 4.89 -3.75 -9.19
CA PHE A 90 5.80 -3.58 -10.30
C PHE A 90 6.96 -2.67 -9.93
N LYS A 91 6.67 -1.54 -9.29
CA LYS A 91 7.71 -0.59 -8.90
C LYS A 91 8.68 -1.21 -7.90
N ILE A 92 8.18 -1.95 -6.94
CA ILE A 92 9.03 -2.57 -5.93
C ILE A 92 9.91 -3.63 -6.58
N ASN A 93 9.33 -4.49 -7.40
CA ASN A 93 10.07 -5.58 -8.01
C ASN A 93 11.14 -5.08 -9.00
N ASN A 94 10.89 -3.94 -9.61
CA ASN A 94 11.83 -3.39 -10.57
C ASN A 94 12.64 -2.22 -9.99
N LYS A 95 12.41 -1.90 -8.71
CA LYS A 95 13.12 -0.83 -8.02
C LYS A 95 13.04 0.51 -8.77
N ILE A 96 11.82 0.87 -9.21
CA ILE A 96 11.59 2.08 -9.95
C ILE A 96 10.67 3.01 -9.17
N PRO A 97 11.21 3.82 -8.26
CA PRO A 97 10.38 4.78 -7.52
C PRO A 97 9.89 5.90 -8.43
N ASN A 98 8.87 6.61 -8.00
CA ASN A 98 8.26 7.67 -8.80
C ASN A 98 9.22 8.75 -9.24
N ASN A 99 10.23 9.03 -8.44
CA ASN A 99 11.14 10.11 -8.75
C ASN A 99 12.22 9.74 -9.78
N ILE A 100 12.17 8.56 -10.34
CA ILE A 100 13.14 8.14 -11.35
C ILE A 100 12.44 7.87 -12.65
N ILE A 101 11.60 8.76 -13.08
CA ILE A 101 10.85 8.54 -14.18
C ILE A 101 11.50 8.59 -15.45
N ALA A 102 12.39 9.44 -15.60
CA ALA A 102 12.99 9.67 -16.89
C ALA A 102 13.62 8.45 -17.49
N VAL A 103 13.95 7.54 -16.67
CA VAL A 103 14.66 6.45 -17.16
C VAL A 103 13.86 5.49 -17.85
N THR A 104 12.62 5.52 -17.59
CA THR A 104 11.85 4.52 -18.05
C THR A 104 11.70 4.40 -19.46
N GLY A 105 11.79 5.40 -20.13
CA GLY A 105 11.55 5.29 -21.52
C GLY A 105 12.37 4.26 -22.16
N THR A 106 13.38 3.88 -21.52
CA THR A 106 14.23 3.08 -22.21
C THR A 106 13.88 1.72 -22.14
N ASN A 107 13.18 1.28 -21.24
CA ASN A 107 13.04 0.01 -21.19
C ASN A 107 12.06 -0.50 -21.68
N GLY A 108 11.53 0.25 -22.21
CA GLY A 108 10.59 -0.36 -22.88
C GLY A 108 10.55 -1.63 -22.49
#